data_2eb0e642428b26987fa5d8e3bdc98781
#
_entry.id   2eb0e642428b26987fa5d8e3bdc98781
#
_cell.length_a   1.000
_cell.length_b   1.000
_cell.length_c   1.000
_cell.angle_alpha   90.00
_cell.angle_beta   90.00
_cell.angle_gamma   90.00
#
_symmetry.space_group_name_H-M   'P 1'
#
loop_
_entity.id
_entity.type
_entity.pdbx_description
1 polymer ?
#
loop_
_entity_poly.entity_id
_entity_poly.type
_entity_poly.pdbx_seq_one_letter_code
_entity_poly.pdbx_strand_id
1 'polypeptide(L)'
;QWLAWACLLLAAATLIASQLLKIKNAGKFVSIAAIGALVAWVAYLIPESFRPGENVNYPPIHDISTNRVNPPEFVTVAPLRADAPNTLLYGGSNNMTSERLIELTNEAYPDLVTQRYSESVNVIFEKALAAVHDLGWELVAQDASAGRIEATDTTFWFRFKDDVVIKIDQQGSDTAVDVRSVSRVGTGDVGANAIRMRKLFALLEN
;
A
#
# COMPACT_ATOMS: atom_id res chain seq x y z
N GLN A 1 2.40 5.57 -22.41
CA GLN A 1 2.25 6.84 -23.16
C GLN A 1 1.89 6.60 -24.62
N TRP A 2 2.61 5.73 -25.36
CA TRP A 2 2.39 5.49 -26.79
C TRP A 2 0.97 4.98 -27.15
N LEU A 3 0.37 4.14 -26.30
CA LEU A 3 -0.98 3.63 -26.52
C LEU A 3 -2.06 4.72 -26.43
N ALA A 4 -1.94 5.67 -25.50
CA ALA A 4 -2.89 6.78 -25.37
C ALA A 4 -2.80 7.72 -26.59
N TRP A 5 -1.59 8.05 -27.03
CA TRP A 5 -1.38 8.81 -28.26
C TRP A 5 -1.90 8.09 -29.50
N ALA A 6 -1.70 6.76 -29.59
CA ALA A 6 -2.25 5.96 -30.69
C ALA A 6 -3.78 6.00 -30.73
N CYS A 7 -4.46 5.90 -29.58
CA CYS A 7 -5.92 6.02 -29.50
C CYS A 7 -6.43 7.42 -29.92
N LEU A 8 -5.75 8.47 -29.53
CA LEU A 8 -6.09 9.85 -29.92
C LEU A 8 -5.88 10.06 -31.44
N LEU A 9 -4.79 9.55 -31.99
CA LEU A 9 -4.50 9.63 -33.44
C LEU A 9 -5.53 8.83 -34.24
N LEU A 10 -5.93 7.63 -33.79
CA LEU A 10 -6.97 6.82 -34.43
C LEU A 10 -8.34 7.52 -34.38
N ALA A 11 -8.68 8.16 -33.26
CA ALA A 11 -9.91 8.94 -33.14
C ALA A 11 -9.91 10.16 -34.09
N ALA A 12 -8.79 10.88 -34.21
CA ALA A 12 -8.63 11.99 -35.14
C ALA A 12 -8.68 11.53 -36.61
N ALA A 13 -8.03 10.41 -36.92
CA ALA A 13 -8.05 9.82 -38.30
C ALA A 13 -9.47 9.37 -38.69
N THR A 14 -10.24 8.76 -37.77
CA THR A 14 -11.65 8.39 -38.03
C THR A 14 -12.53 9.62 -38.24
N LEU A 15 -12.28 10.70 -37.49
CA LEU A 15 -12.97 11.99 -37.69
C LEU A 15 -12.73 12.56 -39.08
N ILE A 16 -11.46 12.66 -39.50
CA ILE A 16 -11.06 13.19 -40.78
C ILE A 16 -11.62 12.33 -41.95
N ALA A 17 -11.47 11.00 -41.82
CA ALA A 17 -11.99 10.07 -42.84
C ALA A 17 -13.53 10.17 -42.96
N SER A 18 -14.26 10.30 -41.86
CA SER A 18 -15.72 10.43 -41.89
C SER A 18 -16.22 11.71 -42.59
N GLN A 19 -15.46 12.80 -42.45
CA GLN A 19 -15.73 14.08 -43.12
C GLN A 19 -15.42 14.01 -44.63
N LEU A 20 -14.25 13.46 -44.97
CA LEU A 20 -13.81 13.34 -46.38
C LEU A 20 -14.69 12.39 -47.21
N LEU A 21 -15.12 11.27 -46.63
CA LEU A 21 -15.93 10.27 -47.28
C LEU A 21 -17.43 10.54 -47.25
N LYS A 22 -17.89 11.65 -46.66
CA LYS A 22 -19.30 12.04 -46.50
C LYS A 22 -20.19 10.88 -46.00
N ILE A 23 -19.69 10.12 -45.04
CA ILE A 23 -20.38 8.92 -44.52
C ILE A 23 -21.70 9.32 -43.88
N LYS A 24 -22.81 8.66 -44.28
CA LYS A 24 -24.12 8.84 -43.68
C LYS A 24 -24.06 8.42 -42.19
N ASN A 25 -24.49 9.27 -41.30
CA ASN A 25 -24.37 9.13 -39.83
C ASN A 25 -22.94 9.28 -39.28
N ALA A 26 -22.03 9.99 -39.96
CA ALA A 26 -20.67 10.28 -39.50
C ALA A 26 -20.64 10.79 -38.05
N GLY A 27 -21.60 11.63 -37.62
CA GLY A 27 -21.70 12.16 -36.26
C GLY A 27 -21.78 11.08 -35.16
N LYS A 28 -22.49 9.96 -35.42
CA LYS A 28 -22.56 8.83 -34.47
C LYS A 28 -21.20 8.12 -34.30
N PHE A 29 -20.49 7.89 -35.42
CA PHE A 29 -19.16 7.27 -35.37
C PHE A 29 -18.14 8.16 -34.66
N VAL A 30 -18.22 9.47 -34.87
CA VAL A 30 -17.41 10.48 -34.21
C VAL A 30 -17.65 10.48 -32.69
N SER A 31 -18.93 10.43 -32.27
CA SER A 31 -19.25 10.38 -30.84
C SER A 31 -18.74 9.09 -30.18
N ILE A 32 -18.87 7.94 -30.83
CA ILE A 32 -18.35 6.67 -30.33
C ILE A 32 -16.82 6.71 -30.21
N ALA A 33 -16.13 7.23 -31.22
CA ALA A 33 -14.67 7.36 -31.20
C ALA A 33 -14.19 8.33 -30.09
N ALA A 34 -14.90 9.44 -29.89
CA ALA A 34 -14.60 10.39 -28.81
C ALA A 34 -14.81 9.81 -27.42
N ILE A 35 -15.90 9.04 -27.21
CA ILE A 35 -16.14 8.32 -25.95
C ILE A 35 -15.06 7.27 -25.73
N GLY A 36 -14.69 6.49 -26.74
CA GLY A 36 -13.62 5.50 -26.65
C GLY A 36 -12.28 6.13 -26.30
N ALA A 37 -11.93 7.26 -26.90
CA ALA A 37 -10.71 8.01 -26.59
C ALA A 37 -10.72 8.55 -25.15
N LEU A 38 -11.85 9.07 -24.68
CA LEU A 38 -12.01 9.54 -23.31
C LEU A 38 -11.84 8.41 -22.29
N VAL A 39 -12.48 7.27 -22.54
CA VAL A 39 -12.35 6.07 -21.67
C VAL A 39 -10.90 5.58 -21.63
N ALA A 40 -10.24 5.50 -22.79
CA ALA A 40 -8.84 5.11 -22.87
C ALA A 40 -7.92 6.08 -22.12
N TRP A 41 -8.20 7.38 -22.18
CA TRP A 41 -7.43 8.42 -21.50
C TRP A 41 -7.62 8.34 -19.98
N VAL A 42 -8.85 8.16 -19.51
CA VAL A 42 -9.16 7.96 -18.10
C VAL A 42 -8.50 6.67 -17.59
N ALA A 43 -8.59 5.57 -18.33
CA ALA A 43 -7.93 4.30 -18.00
C ALA A 43 -6.39 4.41 -17.93
N TYR A 44 -5.81 5.32 -18.70
CA TYR A 44 -4.39 5.64 -18.63
C TYR A 44 -4.04 6.51 -17.41
N LEU A 45 -4.85 7.53 -17.11
CA LEU A 45 -4.57 8.47 -16.01
C LEU A 45 -4.64 7.81 -14.63
N ILE A 46 -5.51 6.80 -14.46
CA ILE A 46 -5.68 6.12 -13.17
C ILE A 46 -4.37 5.46 -12.72
N PRO A 47 -3.73 4.54 -13.47
CA PRO A 47 -2.45 3.96 -13.08
C PRO A 47 -1.33 5.01 -12.96
N GLU A 48 -1.34 6.04 -13.83
CA GLU A 48 -0.33 7.09 -13.81
C GLU A 48 -0.37 7.93 -12.52
N SER A 49 -1.57 8.16 -11.97
CA SER A 49 -1.73 8.89 -10.70
C SER A 49 -1.15 8.15 -9.48
N PHE A 50 -0.93 6.84 -9.60
CA PHE A 50 -0.30 6.01 -8.56
C PHE A 50 1.21 5.81 -8.79
N ARG A 51 1.77 6.34 -9.88
CA ARG A 51 3.22 6.27 -10.08
C ARG A 51 3.93 7.14 -9.07
N PRO A 52 5.03 6.62 -8.49
CA PRO A 52 5.93 7.44 -7.70
C PRO A 52 6.42 8.63 -8.55
N GLY A 53 6.63 9.79 -7.92
CA GLY A 53 7.26 10.92 -8.60
C GLY A 53 8.62 10.52 -9.17
N GLU A 54 9.02 11.11 -10.29
CA GLU A 54 10.26 10.77 -11.02
C GLU A 54 11.54 10.84 -10.15
N ASN A 55 11.48 11.52 -9.01
CA ASN A 55 12.60 11.71 -8.08
C ASN A 55 12.47 10.87 -6.79
N VAL A 56 11.47 9.98 -6.68
CA VAL A 56 11.29 9.14 -5.49
C VAL A 56 11.82 7.74 -5.79
N ASN A 57 13.00 7.45 -5.25
CA ASN A 57 13.61 6.12 -5.34
C ASN A 57 13.11 5.25 -4.17
N TYR A 58 12.06 4.49 -4.40
CA TYR A 58 11.59 3.51 -3.42
C TYR A 58 12.51 2.29 -3.41
N PRO A 59 12.98 1.84 -2.24
CA PRO A 59 13.76 0.61 -2.17
C PRO A 59 12.90 -0.60 -2.59
N PRO A 60 13.52 -1.66 -3.15
CA PRO A 60 12.81 -2.88 -3.53
C PRO A 60 12.53 -3.76 -2.30
N ILE A 61 11.77 -3.21 -1.35
CA ILE A 61 11.36 -3.88 -0.11
C ILE A 61 9.84 -3.89 -0.01
N HIS A 62 9.29 -4.90 0.65
CA HIS A 62 7.86 -5.11 0.86
C HIS A 62 7.53 -5.49 2.30
N ASP A 63 8.51 -5.45 3.18
CA ASP A 63 8.43 -5.75 4.60
C ASP A 63 9.11 -4.62 5.37
N ILE A 64 8.35 -3.87 6.13
CA ILE A 64 8.82 -2.71 6.89
C ILE A 64 8.41 -2.90 8.34
N SER A 65 9.36 -2.69 9.26
CA SER A 65 9.11 -2.73 10.70
C SER A 65 9.71 -1.50 11.40
N THR A 66 9.02 -0.97 12.40
CA THR A 66 9.55 0.07 13.29
C THR A 66 10.62 -0.46 14.22
N ASN A 67 10.40 -1.67 14.75
CA ASN A 67 11.40 -2.39 15.51
C ASN A 67 12.14 -3.36 14.58
N ARG A 68 13.32 -2.98 14.15
CA ARG A 68 14.09 -3.72 13.16
C ARG A 68 14.93 -4.84 13.78
N VAL A 69 15.13 -4.79 15.09
CA VAL A 69 15.89 -5.82 15.85
C VAL A 69 14.96 -6.96 16.26
N ASN A 70 13.77 -6.61 16.77
CA ASN A 70 12.74 -7.56 17.18
C ASN A 70 11.42 -7.17 16.49
N PRO A 71 11.29 -7.44 15.18
CA PRO A 71 10.08 -7.06 14.43
C PRO A 71 8.87 -7.80 14.99
N PRO A 72 7.71 -7.14 15.11
CA PRO A 72 6.48 -7.78 15.53
C PRO A 72 6.16 -9.02 14.69
N GLU A 73 5.74 -10.11 15.37
CA GLU A 73 5.42 -11.38 14.73
C GLU A 73 3.92 -11.49 14.44
N PHE A 74 3.60 -12.01 13.26
CA PHE A 74 2.25 -12.40 12.88
C PHE A 74 1.93 -13.79 13.44
N VAL A 75 0.76 -13.93 14.05
CA VAL A 75 0.29 -15.20 14.64
C VAL A 75 -0.94 -15.71 13.90
N THR A 76 -2.01 -14.91 13.90
CA THR A 76 -3.29 -15.29 13.29
C THR A 76 -3.30 -15.11 11.77
N VAL A 77 -2.63 -14.07 11.27
CA VAL A 77 -2.48 -13.84 9.81
C VAL A 77 -1.58 -14.90 9.15
N ALA A 78 -0.58 -15.43 9.86
CA ALA A 78 0.40 -16.34 9.28
C ALA A 78 -0.21 -17.54 8.51
N PRO A 79 -1.14 -18.31 9.06
CA PRO A 79 -1.77 -19.41 8.31
C PRO A 79 -2.68 -18.93 7.17
N LEU A 80 -3.23 -17.71 7.25
CA LEU A 80 -4.13 -17.15 6.23
C LEU A 80 -3.41 -16.69 4.96
N ARG A 81 -2.08 -16.68 4.98
CA ARG A 81 -1.23 -16.28 3.85
C ARG A 81 -0.22 -17.38 3.45
N ALA A 82 -0.50 -18.63 3.80
CA ALA A 82 0.40 -19.74 3.49
C ALA A 82 0.77 -19.86 2.00
N ASP A 83 -0.16 -19.47 1.11
CA ASP A 83 0.05 -19.46 -0.34
C ASP A 83 0.64 -18.15 -0.88
N ALA A 84 0.94 -17.17 -0.02
CA ALA A 84 1.51 -15.90 -0.47
C ALA A 84 2.99 -16.08 -0.90
N PRO A 85 3.40 -15.53 -2.06
CA PRO A 85 4.78 -15.61 -2.52
C PRO A 85 5.79 -15.03 -1.54
N ASN A 86 5.41 -13.94 -0.85
CA ASN A 86 6.29 -13.29 0.14
C ASN A 86 6.14 -13.97 1.50
N THR A 87 7.27 -14.38 2.07
CA THR A 87 7.33 -14.98 3.41
C THR A 87 7.18 -13.93 4.52
N LEU A 88 6.83 -14.40 5.73
CA LEU A 88 6.89 -13.59 6.96
C LEU A 88 8.25 -13.66 7.68
N LEU A 89 9.19 -14.44 7.17
CA LEU A 89 10.56 -14.41 7.68
C LEU A 89 11.18 -13.04 7.35
N TYR A 90 11.52 -12.29 8.38
CA TYR A 90 12.07 -10.93 8.22
C TYR A 90 13.39 -10.98 7.44
N GLY A 91 13.45 -10.31 6.29
CA GLY A 91 14.57 -10.40 5.36
C GLY A 91 14.67 -11.71 4.58
N GLY A 92 13.66 -12.59 4.64
CA GLY A 92 13.70 -13.92 3.99
C GLY A 92 13.20 -13.97 2.54
N SER A 93 12.81 -12.84 1.95
CA SER A 93 12.27 -12.78 0.59
C SER A 93 13.29 -12.24 -0.42
N ASN A 94 13.24 -12.74 -1.67
CA ASN A 94 14.03 -12.21 -2.81
C ASN A 94 15.54 -12.16 -2.58
N ASN A 95 16.12 -13.14 -1.89
CA ASN A 95 17.53 -13.17 -1.48
C ASN A 95 17.95 -11.96 -0.62
N MET A 96 17.01 -11.29 0.02
CA MET A 96 17.25 -10.22 0.96
C MET A 96 17.67 -10.83 2.31
N THR A 97 18.73 -10.30 2.93
CA THR A 97 19.04 -10.62 4.33
C THR A 97 18.38 -9.63 5.27
N SER A 98 18.23 -9.99 6.54
CA SER A 98 17.70 -9.08 7.57
C SER A 98 18.52 -7.80 7.67
N GLU A 99 19.86 -7.91 7.61
CA GLU A 99 20.78 -6.77 7.67
C GLU A 99 20.56 -5.81 6.51
N ARG A 100 20.41 -6.35 5.28
CA ARG A 100 20.17 -5.53 4.10
C ARG A 100 18.80 -4.86 4.14
N LEU A 101 17.78 -5.57 4.63
CA LEU A 101 16.45 -5.00 4.82
C LEU A 101 16.47 -3.86 5.85
N ILE A 102 17.16 -4.04 6.96
CA ILE A 102 17.36 -3.01 7.99
C ILE A 102 18.05 -1.77 7.40
N GLU A 103 19.13 -1.97 6.65
CA GLU A 103 19.87 -0.88 6.01
C GLU A 103 18.98 -0.06 5.07
N LEU A 104 18.28 -0.72 4.14
CA LEU A 104 17.37 -0.09 3.19
C LEU A 104 16.21 0.64 3.90
N THR A 105 15.68 0.05 4.97
CA THR A 105 14.61 0.67 5.74
C THR A 105 15.11 1.90 6.50
N ASN A 106 16.31 1.85 7.07
CA ASN A 106 16.92 3.00 7.75
C ASN A 106 17.19 4.16 6.79
N GLU A 107 17.66 3.84 5.59
CA GLU A 107 17.96 4.85 4.57
C GLU A 107 16.67 5.51 4.02
N ALA A 108 15.67 4.70 3.67
CA ALA A 108 14.47 5.21 3.03
C ALA A 108 13.40 5.75 3.99
N TYR A 109 13.32 5.19 5.21
CA TYR A 109 12.27 5.49 6.19
C TYR A 109 12.83 5.67 7.61
N PRO A 110 13.73 6.66 7.82
CA PRO A 110 14.37 6.89 9.13
C PRO A 110 13.37 7.32 10.22
N ASP A 111 12.22 7.86 9.82
CA ASP A 111 11.13 8.29 10.70
C ASP A 111 10.29 7.13 11.25
N LEU A 112 10.29 5.97 10.59
CA LEU A 112 9.52 4.80 11.02
C LEU A 112 10.29 4.02 12.08
N VAL A 113 10.17 4.46 13.32
CA VAL A 113 10.75 3.85 14.52
C VAL A 113 9.66 3.57 15.56
N THR A 114 9.98 2.79 16.59
CA THR A 114 9.08 2.58 17.74
C THR A 114 8.54 3.92 18.25
N GLN A 115 7.22 4.07 18.28
CA GLN A 115 6.56 5.26 18.85
C GLN A 115 6.34 5.07 20.34
N ARG A 116 6.36 6.18 21.09
CA ARG A 116 6.18 6.20 22.55
C ARG A 116 5.07 7.16 22.93
N TYR A 117 4.20 6.69 23.81
CA TYR A 117 3.03 7.43 24.28
C TYR A 117 3.02 7.44 25.81
N SER A 118 2.55 8.54 26.41
CA SER A 118 2.38 8.66 27.87
C SER A 118 1.11 7.99 28.40
N GLU A 119 0.16 7.69 27.50
CA GLU A 119 -1.07 6.99 27.83
C GLU A 119 -0.81 5.51 28.14
N SER A 120 -1.73 4.92 28.89
CA SER A 120 -1.63 3.49 29.24
C SER A 120 -1.78 2.57 28.03
N VAL A 121 -1.23 1.36 28.14
CA VAL A 121 -1.35 0.30 27.10
C VAL A 121 -2.79 0.10 26.66
N ASN A 122 -3.75 0.08 27.59
CA ASN A 122 -5.17 -0.13 27.26
C ASN A 122 -5.72 1.03 26.42
N VAL A 123 -5.38 2.27 26.73
CA VAL A 123 -5.84 3.44 25.97
C VAL A 123 -5.28 3.42 24.55
N ILE A 124 -3.97 3.16 24.42
CA ILE A 124 -3.33 3.07 23.10
C ILE A 124 -3.86 1.87 22.31
N PHE A 125 -4.16 0.74 22.96
CA PHE A 125 -4.74 -0.43 22.31
C PHE A 125 -6.12 -0.11 21.70
N GLU A 126 -7.00 0.56 22.44
CA GLU A 126 -8.31 0.97 21.92
C GLU A 126 -8.19 2.02 20.80
N LYS A 127 -7.27 2.99 20.92
CA LYS A 127 -6.96 3.94 19.84
C LYS A 127 -6.47 3.22 18.59
N ALA A 128 -5.61 2.21 18.72
CA ALA A 128 -5.11 1.42 17.61
C ALA A 128 -6.22 0.60 16.92
N LEU A 129 -7.15 0.02 17.68
CA LEU A 129 -8.33 -0.65 17.11
C LEU A 129 -9.23 0.33 16.34
N ALA A 130 -9.49 1.51 16.92
CA ALA A 130 -10.26 2.56 16.24
C ALA A 130 -9.55 2.99 14.93
N ALA A 131 -8.23 3.18 14.97
CA ALA A 131 -7.44 3.55 13.79
C ALA A 131 -7.47 2.47 12.70
N VAL A 132 -7.42 1.18 13.05
CA VAL A 132 -7.59 0.06 12.10
C VAL A 132 -8.95 0.15 11.40
N HIS A 133 -10.01 0.43 12.15
CA HIS A 133 -11.36 0.62 11.61
C HIS A 133 -11.45 1.85 10.69
N ASP A 134 -10.93 3.00 11.13
CA ASP A 134 -11.01 4.27 10.40
C ASP A 134 -10.20 4.23 9.09
N LEU A 135 -9.10 3.46 9.08
CA LEU A 135 -8.31 3.20 7.88
C LEU A 135 -8.97 2.20 6.92
N GLY A 136 -10.07 1.56 7.33
CA GLY A 136 -10.80 0.58 6.53
C GLY A 136 -10.07 -0.76 6.39
N TRP A 137 -9.14 -1.08 7.31
CA TRP A 137 -8.46 -2.37 7.30
C TRP A 137 -9.36 -3.48 7.85
N GLU A 138 -9.23 -4.67 7.31
CA GLU A 138 -9.88 -5.87 7.83
C GLU A 138 -9.19 -6.30 9.11
N LEU A 139 -9.86 -6.17 10.28
CA LEU A 139 -9.36 -6.69 11.53
C LEU A 139 -9.36 -8.22 11.48
N VAL A 140 -8.19 -8.83 11.61
CA VAL A 140 -8.03 -10.30 11.59
C VAL A 140 -8.04 -10.86 12.99
N ALA A 141 -7.30 -10.23 13.91
CA ALA A 141 -7.23 -10.64 15.31
C ALA A 141 -6.89 -9.47 16.22
N GLN A 142 -7.34 -9.58 17.47
CA GLN A 142 -6.95 -8.71 18.56
C GLN A 142 -6.71 -9.55 19.83
N ASP A 143 -5.63 -9.26 20.52
CA ASP A 143 -5.25 -9.91 21.76
C ASP A 143 -4.70 -8.82 22.72
N ALA A 144 -5.59 -8.29 23.56
CA ALA A 144 -5.24 -7.24 24.49
C ALA A 144 -4.22 -7.72 25.56
N SER A 145 -4.26 -9.00 25.91
CA SER A 145 -3.32 -9.56 26.89
C SER A 145 -1.90 -9.65 26.34
N ALA A 146 -1.77 -9.89 25.04
CA ALA A 146 -0.49 -9.88 24.33
C ALA A 146 -0.15 -8.50 23.76
N GLY A 147 -1.02 -7.50 23.88
CA GLY A 147 -0.86 -6.19 23.25
C GLY A 147 -0.72 -6.27 21.73
N ARG A 148 -1.44 -7.19 21.06
CA ARG A 148 -1.28 -7.44 19.62
C ARG A 148 -2.58 -7.25 18.86
N ILE A 149 -2.48 -6.51 17.75
CA ILE A 149 -3.55 -6.37 16.76
C ILE A 149 -3.00 -6.80 15.41
N GLU A 150 -3.72 -7.65 14.70
CA GLU A 150 -3.40 -8.07 13.34
C GLU A 150 -4.53 -7.67 12.39
N ALA A 151 -4.18 -7.04 11.28
CA ALA A 151 -5.12 -6.56 10.28
C ALA A 151 -4.58 -6.76 8.87
N THR A 152 -5.45 -6.71 7.86
CA THR A 152 -5.10 -6.76 6.44
C THR A 152 -5.68 -5.55 5.72
N ASP A 153 -4.82 -4.77 5.07
CA ASP A 153 -5.23 -3.75 4.11
C ASP A 153 -5.32 -4.36 2.71
N THR A 154 -6.37 -3.99 1.96
CA THR A 154 -6.58 -4.50 0.61
C THR A 154 -6.70 -3.33 -0.35
N THR A 155 -5.76 -3.22 -1.31
CA THR A 155 -5.75 -2.15 -2.29
C THR A 155 -7.02 -2.17 -3.15
N PHE A 156 -7.55 -0.99 -3.48
CA PHE A 156 -8.84 -0.85 -4.16
C PHE A 156 -8.83 -1.47 -5.57
N TRP A 157 -7.84 -1.14 -6.42
CA TRP A 157 -7.84 -1.54 -7.83
C TRP A 157 -7.37 -2.97 -8.07
N PHE A 158 -6.22 -3.33 -7.52
CA PHE A 158 -5.57 -4.62 -7.81
C PHE A 158 -5.85 -5.67 -6.75
N ARG A 159 -6.55 -5.29 -5.67
CA ARG A 159 -6.89 -6.19 -4.56
C ARG A 159 -5.66 -6.86 -3.93
N PHE A 160 -4.50 -6.20 -4.03
CA PHE A 160 -3.30 -6.65 -3.31
C PHE A 160 -3.55 -6.55 -1.82
N LYS A 161 -3.09 -7.56 -1.09
CA LYS A 161 -3.22 -7.64 0.36
C LYS A 161 -1.88 -7.38 1.01
N ASP A 162 -1.90 -6.48 1.98
CA ASP A 162 -0.77 -6.15 2.85
C ASP A 162 -1.20 -6.41 4.29
N ASP A 163 -0.44 -7.23 4.98
CA ASP A 163 -0.74 -7.59 6.37
C ASP A 163 0.01 -6.67 7.32
N VAL A 164 -0.67 -6.28 8.39
CA VAL A 164 -0.17 -5.37 9.41
C VAL A 164 -0.28 -6.03 10.77
N VAL A 165 0.78 -5.97 11.55
CA VAL A 165 0.75 -6.30 12.98
C VAL A 165 1.20 -5.08 13.78
N ILE A 166 0.41 -4.76 14.81
CA ILE A 166 0.67 -3.71 15.79
C ILE A 166 0.96 -4.39 17.11
N LYS A 167 2.09 -4.06 17.71
CA LYS A 167 2.51 -4.56 19.02
C LYS A 167 2.60 -3.39 19.98
N ILE A 168 1.93 -3.51 21.12
CA ILE A 168 1.80 -2.45 22.14
C ILE A 168 2.25 -3.02 23.46
N ASP A 169 3.29 -2.46 24.05
CA ASP A 169 3.90 -2.94 25.28
C ASP A 169 4.22 -1.79 26.24
N GLN A 170 4.15 -2.07 27.55
CA GLN A 170 4.65 -1.14 28.55
C GLN A 170 6.19 -1.14 28.53
N GLN A 171 6.80 0.02 28.42
CA GLN A 171 8.26 0.20 28.50
C GLN A 171 8.60 1.34 29.45
N GLY A 172 8.91 0.99 30.70
CA GLY A 172 9.12 1.97 31.76
C GLY A 172 7.82 2.71 32.07
N SER A 173 7.85 4.06 32.01
CA SER A 173 6.66 4.91 32.19
C SER A 173 5.79 5.00 30.94
N ASP A 174 6.33 4.67 29.78
CA ASP A 174 5.69 4.90 28.49
C ASP A 174 5.11 3.62 27.89
N THR A 175 4.14 3.79 27.03
CA THR A 175 3.62 2.73 26.15
C THR A 175 4.34 2.79 24.81
N ALA A 176 5.04 1.72 24.46
CA ALA A 176 5.70 1.58 23.18
C ALA A 176 4.78 0.92 22.15
N VAL A 177 4.76 1.45 20.95
CA VAL A 177 4.03 0.91 19.81
C VAL A 177 4.99 0.58 18.68
N ASP A 178 5.06 -0.70 18.35
CA ASP A 178 5.77 -1.20 17.17
C ASP A 178 4.79 -1.69 16.12
N VAL A 179 5.11 -1.41 14.87
CA VAL A 179 4.28 -1.81 13.73
C VAL A 179 5.15 -2.50 12.69
N ARG A 180 4.65 -3.58 12.11
CA ARG A 180 5.23 -4.22 10.93
C ARG A 180 4.16 -4.36 9.86
N SER A 181 4.50 -4.03 8.62
CA SER A 181 3.61 -4.16 7.48
C SER A 181 4.30 -4.91 6.34
N VAL A 182 3.64 -5.97 5.82
CA VAL A 182 4.23 -6.92 4.86
C VAL A 182 3.27 -7.18 3.72
N SER A 183 3.70 -6.88 2.49
CA SER A 183 2.91 -7.20 1.30
C SER A 183 2.95 -8.70 0.99
N ARG A 184 1.81 -9.27 0.62
CA ARG A 184 1.73 -10.70 0.25
C ARG A 184 2.42 -11.01 -1.06
N VAL A 185 2.49 -10.03 -1.99
CA VAL A 185 3.03 -10.19 -3.35
C VAL A 185 3.92 -9.00 -3.72
N GLY A 186 4.82 -9.22 -4.67
CA GLY A 186 5.69 -8.17 -5.21
C GLY A 186 7.06 -8.11 -4.53
N THR A 187 8.06 -7.64 -5.28
CA THR A 187 9.44 -7.45 -4.78
C THR A 187 9.62 -6.14 -4.04
N GLY A 188 8.72 -5.17 -4.27
CA GLY A 188 8.69 -3.88 -3.62
C GLY A 188 7.26 -3.37 -3.55
N ASP A 189 6.99 -2.47 -2.60
CA ASP A 189 5.66 -1.93 -2.30
C ASP A 189 5.47 -0.47 -2.75
N VAL A 190 6.47 0.11 -3.40
CA VAL A 190 6.49 1.53 -3.84
C VAL A 190 6.15 2.51 -2.71
N GLY A 191 6.55 2.18 -1.46
CA GLY A 191 6.31 2.98 -0.26
C GLY A 191 4.91 2.81 0.37
N ALA A 192 4.08 1.89 -0.12
CA ALA A 192 2.72 1.70 0.38
C ALA A 192 2.70 1.32 1.87
N ASN A 193 3.59 0.41 2.30
CA ASN A 193 3.70 0.01 3.70
C ASN A 193 4.12 1.19 4.60
N ALA A 194 5.08 2.01 4.16
CA ALA A 194 5.52 3.18 4.90
C ALA A 194 4.39 4.23 5.06
N ILE A 195 3.66 4.50 3.99
CA ILE A 195 2.51 5.42 4.00
C ILE A 195 1.43 4.92 4.96
N ARG A 196 1.14 3.62 4.95
CA ARG A 196 0.17 2.96 5.84
C ARG A 196 0.53 3.14 7.30
N MET A 197 1.79 2.88 7.65
CA MET A 197 2.27 3.03 9.02
C MET A 197 2.19 4.49 9.50
N ARG A 198 2.56 5.46 8.67
CA ARG A 198 2.44 6.89 8.99
C ARG A 198 0.99 7.31 9.22
N LYS A 199 0.05 6.81 8.42
CA LYS A 199 -1.39 7.08 8.62
C LYS A 199 -1.88 6.52 9.95
N LEU A 200 -1.45 5.32 10.33
CA LEU A 200 -1.79 4.73 11.62
C LEU A 200 -1.26 5.62 12.76
N PHE A 201 0.01 6.00 12.74
CA PHE A 201 0.61 6.84 13.79
C PHE A 201 -0.06 8.19 13.90
N ALA A 202 -0.40 8.84 12.78
CA ALA A 202 -1.13 10.11 12.79
C ALA A 202 -2.51 10.00 13.48
N LEU A 203 -3.17 8.84 13.45
CA LEU A 203 -4.42 8.61 14.17
C LEU A 203 -4.20 8.31 15.66
N LEU A 204 -3.05 7.75 16.05
CA LEU A 204 -2.74 7.50 17.47
C LEU A 204 -2.36 8.77 18.23
N GLU A 205 -1.89 9.82 17.53
CA GLU A 205 -1.53 11.12 18.11
C GLU A 205 -2.75 12.01 18.44
N ASN A 206 -3.94 11.69 17.88
CA ASN A 206 -5.19 12.41 18.12
C ASN A 206 -6.02 11.73 19.23
#